data_18693eafcfe9d260033bf4b63910cbb4
#
_entry.id   18693eafcfe9d260033bf4b63910cbb4
#
_cell.length_a   1.000
_cell.length_b   1.000
_cell.length_c   1.000
_cell.angle_alpha   90.00
_cell.angle_beta   90.00
_cell.angle_gamma   90.00
#
_symmetry.space_group_name_H-M   'P 1'
#
loop_
_entity.id
_entity.type
_entity.pdbx_description
1 polymer ?
#
loop_
_entity_poly.entity_id
_entity_poly.type
_entity_poly.pdbx_seq_one_letter_code
_entity_poly.pdbx_strand_id
1 'polypeptide(L)'
;DVAALCDKIKTVDHVETVLWYSTLADLSIPMELLPDEIYNEFNTDHSTMLAVFFDTSTSADVTMDAIREIRSIAGKQCFVSGMSALVTDLKDLCEAEEPIYVGLAVLFACLAMLLLLDGWLVPFVFLASIGMMILLNLGTNYFFGEISYITKALSAVLQLAVTMDYSIFLWHSYNEQREHTEDRNEAMAAAIHETLTSVIGSSITTVAGFAALCFMTFTLGRDL
;
A
#
# COMPACT_ATOMS: atom_id res chain seq x y z
N ASP A 1 11.91 -27.50 -23.42
CA ASP A 1 11.04 -26.76 -23.84
C ASP A 1 10.95 -25.31 -23.47
N VAL A 2 12.12 -24.68 -23.28
CA VAL A 2 12.25 -23.26 -22.97
C VAL A 2 11.73 -22.38 -24.12
N ALA A 3 11.94 -22.77 -25.38
CA ALA A 3 11.40 -22.05 -26.55
C ALA A 3 9.85 -21.94 -26.52
N ALA A 4 9.19 -23.05 -26.18
CA ALA A 4 7.73 -23.03 -26.05
C ALA A 4 7.24 -22.17 -24.86
N LEU A 5 8.05 -22.04 -23.81
CA LEU A 5 7.78 -21.14 -22.70
C LEU A 5 7.95 -19.68 -23.13
N CYS A 6 9.01 -19.36 -23.89
CA CYS A 6 9.22 -18.02 -24.45
C CYS A 6 8.05 -17.60 -25.32
N ASP A 7 7.55 -18.49 -26.18
CA ASP A 7 6.43 -18.21 -27.06
C ASP A 7 5.13 -17.96 -26.28
N LYS A 8 4.91 -18.69 -25.21
CA LYS A 8 3.77 -18.45 -24.31
C LYS A 8 3.89 -17.11 -23.56
N ILE A 9 5.07 -16.77 -23.04
CA ILE A 9 5.29 -15.51 -22.34
C ILE A 9 5.10 -14.33 -23.28
N LYS A 10 5.49 -14.43 -24.54
CA LYS A 10 5.25 -13.40 -25.56
C LYS A 10 3.79 -13.12 -25.85
N THR A 11 2.88 -14.07 -25.55
CA THR A 11 1.43 -13.87 -25.73
C THR A 11 0.75 -13.21 -24.54
N VAL A 12 1.46 -12.99 -23.45
CA VAL A 12 0.93 -12.28 -22.28
C VAL A 12 0.80 -10.79 -22.59
N ASP A 13 -0.31 -10.22 -22.22
CA ASP A 13 -0.58 -8.80 -22.45
C ASP A 13 0.47 -7.92 -21.77
N HIS A 14 0.83 -6.80 -22.40
CA HIS A 14 1.85 -5.85 -21.93
C HIS A 14 3.29 -6.38 -21.87
N VAL A 15 3.57 -7.58 -22.37
CA VAL A 15 4.94 -8.05 -22.62
C VAL A 15 5.42 -7.47 -23.95
N GLU A 16 6.39 -6.57 -23.91
CA GLU A 16 6.96 -5.94 -25.09
C GLU A 16 7.97 -6.87 -25.79
N THR A 17 8.87 -7.43 -25.01
CA THR A 17 9.97 -8.25 -25.54
C THR A 17 10.41 -9.32 -24.54
N VAL A 18 10.66 -10.51 -25.06
CA VAL A 18 11.31 -11.59 -24.30
C VAL A 18 12.67 -11.85 -24.94
N LEU A 19 13.75 -11.53 -24.21
CA LEU A 19 15.11 -11.81 -24.63
C LEU A 19 15.58 -13.13 -24.07
N TRP A 20 16.04 -13.98 -24.95
CA TRP A 20 16.72 -15.21 -24.67
C TRP A 20 17.87 -15.35 -25.68
N TYR A 21 18.83 -16.22 -25.46
CA TYR A 21 19.97 -16.35 -26.37
C TYR A 21 19.53 -16.54 -27.84
N SER A 22 18.44 -17.26 -28.08
CA SER A 22 17.89 -17.48 -29.43
C SER A 22 17.30 -16.24 -30.11
N THR A 23 17.05 -15.17 -29.35
CA THR A 23 16.57 -13.88 -29.89
C THR A 23 17.76 -13.03 -30.34
N LEU A 24 18.93 -13.26 -29.78
CA LEU A 24 20.17 -12.55 -30.10
C LEU A 24 21.00 -13.25 -31.18
N ALA A 25 20.86 -14.55 -31.30
CA ALA A 25 21.54 -15.38 -32.29
C ALA A 25 20.53 -16.06 -33.21
N ASP A 26 20.80 -16.07 -34.51
CA ASP A 26 19.96 -16.77 -35.50
C ASP A 26 19.82 -18.25 -35.10
N LEU A 27 18.59 -18.75 -35.01
CA LEU A 27 18.26 -20.13 -34.63
C LEU A 27 18.92 -21.22 -35.50
N SER A 28 19.48 -20.81 -36.64
CA SER A 28 20.23 -21.68 -37.54
C SER A 28 21.68 -22.04 -37.05
N ILE A 29 22.16 -21.31 -36.02
CA ILE A 29 23.48 -21.56 -35.45
C ILE A 29 23.32 -22.58 -34.30
N PRO A 30 23.96 -23.76 -34.36
CA PRO A 30 23.98 -24.68 -33.23
C PRO A 30 24.55 -24.04 -31.98
N MET A 31 23.97 -24.35 -30.83
CA MET A 31 24.32 -23.78 -29.51
C MET A 31 25.81 -23.86 -29.20
N GLU A 32 26.48 -24.91 -29.71
CA GLU A 32 27.89 -25.19 -29.55
C GLU A 32 28.84 -24.26 -30.31
N LEU A 33 28.26 -23.44 -31.24
CA LEU A 33 29.02 -22.48 -32.07
C LEU A 33 28.79 -21.00 -31.61
N LEU A 34 27.98 -20.77 -30.57
CA LEU A 34 27.84 -19.45 -29.98
C LEU A 34 29.12 -19.05 -29.25
N PRO A 35 29.53 -17.77 -29.29
CA PRO A 35 30.62 -17.27 -28.46
C PRO A 35 30.33 -17.59 -26.98
N ASP A 36 31.33 -18.14 -26.29
CA ASP A 36 31.20 -18.51 -24.86
C ASP A 36 30.74 -17.35 -23.98
N GLU A 37 31.05 -16.13 -24.34
CA GLU A 37 30.64 -14.91 -23.66
C GLU A 37 29.12 -14.74 -23.67
N ILE A 38 28.47 -14.97 -24.82
CA ILE A 38 26.98 -14.83 -24.93
C ILE A 38 26.28 -16.03 -24.30
N TYR A 39 26.84 -17.23 -24.49
CA TYR A 39 26.25 -18.44 -23.93
C TYR A 39 26.27 -18.41 -22.39
N ASN A 40 27.39 -18.06 -21.79
CA ASN A 40 27.58 -18.07 -20.33
C ASN A 40 26.84 -16.97 -19.60
N GLU A 41 26.43 -15.87 -20.29
CA GLU A 41 25.59 -14.83 -19.68
C GLU A 41 24.14 -15.29 -19.46
N PHE A 42 23.62 -16.14 -20.32
CA PHE A 42 22.22 -16.61 -20.24
C PHE A 42 22.09 -18.03 -19.70
N ASN A 43 23.13 -18.81 -19.69
CA ASN A 43 23.06 -20.24 -19.36
C ASN A 43 24.11 -20.63 -18.34
N THR A 44 23.73 -21.52 -17.46
CA THR A 44 24.59 -22.30 -16.59
C THR A 44 24.31 -23.79 -16.86
N ASP A 45 25.13 -24.73 -16.27
CA ASP A 45 25.04 -26.17 -16.55
C ASP A 45 23.60 -26.75 -16.48
N HIS A 46 22.73 -26.16 -15.66
CA HIS A 46 21.37 -26.69 -15.41
C HIS A 46 20.27 -25.63 -15.47
N SER A 47 20.58 -24.38 -15.83
CA SER A 47 19.59 -23.30 -15.87
C SER A 47 19.83 -22.30 -16.99
N THR A 48 18.76 -21.69 -17.47
CA THR A 48 18.82 -20.61 -18.45
C THR A 48 18.03 -19.40 -17.95
N MET A 49 18.43 -18.21 -18.34
CA MET A 49 17.81 -16.97 -17.99
C MET A 49 17.01 -16.39 -19.17
N LEU A 50 15.81 -15.93 -18.88
CA LEU A 50 14.96 -15.17 -19.79
C LEU A 50 14.79 -13.78 -19.23
N ALA A 51 15.02 -12.74 -20.04
CA ALA A 51 14.71 -11.37 -19.65
C ALA A 51 13.41 -10.93 -20.34
N VAL A 52 12.42 -10.54 -19.53
CA VAL A 52 11.10 -10.10 -20.01
C VAL A 52 10.99 -8.60 -19.77
N PHE A 53 10.67 -7.86 -20.82
CA PHE A 53 10.46 -6.43 -20.80
C PHE A 53 8.98 -6.12 -21.03
N PHE A 54 8.48 -5.14 -20.27
CA PHE A 54 7.09 -4.69 -20.33
C PHE A 54 7.01 -3.31 -20.97
N ASP A 55 5.91 -3.02 -21.66
CA ASP A 55 5.60 -1.72 -22.28
C ASP A 55 5.06 -0.68 -21.27
N THR A 56 4.84 -1.11 -20.03
CA THR A 56 4.28 -0.30 -18.96
C THR A 56 5.25 -0.19 -17.76
N SER A 57 4.95 0.71 -16.83
CA SER A 57 5.83 0.92 -15.67
C SER A 57 5.85 -0.29 -14.72
N THR A 58 6.94 -0.44 -13.96
CA THR A 58 7.14 -1.54 -13.00
C THR A 58 6.07 -1.62 -11.92
N SER A 59 5.38 -0.52 -11.64
CA SER A 59 4.35 -0.39 -10.61
C SER A 59 2.92 -0.33 -11.17
N ALA A 60 2.73 -0.46 -12.50
CA ALA A 60 1.41 -0.49 -13.10
C ALA A 60 0.68 -1.79 -12.78
N ASP A 61 -0.61 -1.72 -12.48
CA ASP A 61 -1.43 -2.89 -12.18
C ASP A 61 -1.42 -3.91 -13.32
N VAL A 62 -1.46 -3.45 -14.55
CA VAL A 62 -1.37 -4.29 -15.76
C VAL A 62 -0.04 -5.07 -15.84
N THR A 63 1.09 -4.46 -15.43
CA THR A 63 2.39 -5.16 -15.34
C THR A 63 2.36 -6.24 -14.26
N MET A 64 1.74 -5.96 -13.12
CA MET A 64 1.63 -6.93 -12.02
C MET A 64 0.76 -8.11 -12.42
N ASP A 65 -0.34 -7.87 -13.13
CA ASP A 65 -1.21 -8.94 -13.67
C ASP A 65 -0.47 -9.79 -14.68
N ALA A 66 0.31 -9.18 -15.58
CA ALA A 66 1.18 -9.89 -16.52
C ALA A 66 2.21 -10.77 -15.79
N ILE A 67 2.79 -10.30 -14.68
CA ILE A 67 3.73 -11.09 -13.87
C ILE A 67 3.04 -12.27 -13.19
N ARG A 68 1.83 -12.09 -12.67
CA ARG A 68 1.04 -13.20 -12.09
C ARG A 68 0.70 -14.24 -13.14
N GLU A 69 0.36 -13.81 -14.36
CA GLU A 69 0.10 -14.70 -15.49
C GLU A 69 1.38 -15.44 -15.91
N ILE A 70 2.51 -14.76 -16.04
CA ILE A 70 3.82 -15.39 -16.33
C ILE A 70 4.15 -16.45 -15.29
N ARG A 71 3.96 -16.18 -13.99
CA ARG A 71 4.18 -17.16 -12.92
C ARG A 71 3.27 -18.39 -13.06
N SER A 72 2.02 -18.18 -13.46
CA SER A 72 1.07 -19.26 -13.74
C SER A 72 1.53 -20.15 -14.90
N ILE A 73 2.06 -19.55 -15.96
CA ILE A 73 2.59 -20.24 -17.15
C ILE A 73 3.90 -20.95 -16.84
N ALA A 74 4.80 -20.28 -16.11
CA ALA A 74 6.15 -20.78 -15.81
C ALA A 74 6.14 -21.97 -14.82
N GLY A 75 5.15 -22.07 -13.95
CA GLY A 75 5.01 -23.14 -12.98
C GLY A 75 6.12 -23.15 -11.92
N LYS A 76 6.32 -24.31 -11.25
CA LYS A 76 7.27 -24.42 -10.12
C LYS A 76 8.74 -24.59 -10.53
N GLN A 77 9.02 -24.79 -11.81
CA GLN A 77 10.38 -25.03 -12.30
C GLN A 77 11.13 -23.73 -12.66
N CYS A 78 10.40 -22.63 -12.79
CA CYS A 78 10.96 -21.32 -13.12
C CYS A 78 10.88 -20.39 -11.92
N PHE A 79 11.92 -19.61 -11.74
CA PHE A 79 11.99 -18.56 -10.74
C PHE A 79 11.81 -17.20 -11.43
N VAL A 80 10.73 -16.50 -11.10
CA VAL A 80 10.44 -15.16 -11.65
C VAL A 80 10.93 -14.12 -10.67
N SER A 81 11.93 -13.33 -11.08
CA SER A 81 12.57 -12.29 -10.25
C SER A 81 12.75 -11.00 -11.07
N GLY A 82 13.18 -9.95 -10.43
CA GLY A 82 13.39 -8.64 -11.03
C GLY A 82 12.58 -7.56 -10.31
N MET A 83 12.79 -6.30 -10.70
CA MET A 83 12.17 -5.16 -10.02
C MET A 83 10.63 -5.23 -10.07
N SER A 84 10.06 -5.52 -11.24
CA SER A 84 8.60 -5.62 -11.40
C SER A 84 8.02 -6.79 -10.57
N ALA A 85 8.70 -7.94 -10.54
CA ALA A 85 8.27 -9.07 -9.72
C ALA A 85 8.34 -8.75 -8.23
N LEU A 86 9.39 -8.05 -7.78
CA LEU A 86 9.53 -7.59 -6.39
C LEU A 86 8.40 -6.65 -5.98
N VAL A 87 8.08 -5.67 -6.83
CA VAL A 87 6.98 -4.71 -6.57
C VAL A 87 5.64 -5.44 -6.51
N THR A 88 5.42 -6.43 -7.39
CA THR A 88 4.21 -7.28 -7.35
C THR A 88 4.12 -8.06 -6.04
N ASP A 89 5.22 -8.68 -5.59
CA ASP A 89 5.25 -9.43 -4.33
C ASP A 89 5.00 -8.54 -3.12
N LEU A 90 5.59 -7.33 -3.10
CA LEU A 90 5.35 -6.35 -2.04
C LEU A 90 3.88 -5.92 -1.99
N LYS A 91 3.25 -5.68 -3.15
CA LYS A 91 1.84 -5.33 -3.21
C LYS A 91 0.96 -6.47 -2.69
N ASP A 92 1.17 -7.69 -3.21
CA ASP A 92 0.40 -8.87 -2.81
C ASP A 92 0.54 -9.14 -1.29
N LEU A 93 1.75 -8.96 -0.74
CA LEU A 93 2.00 -9.09 0.69
C LEU A 93 1.28 -8.00 1.49
N CYS A 94 1.37 -6.74 1.07
CA CYS A 94 0.68 -5.63 1.73
C CYS A 94 -0.83 -5.85 1.73
N GLU A 95 -1.43 -6.22 0.60
CA GLU A 95 -2.88 -6.47 0.49
C GLU A 95 -3.33 -7.65 1.36
N ALA A 96 -2.51 -8.68 1.51
CA ALA A 96 -2.82 -9.83 2.35
C ALA A 96 -2.70 -9.53 3.85
N GLU A 97 -1.73 -8.71 4.24
CA GLU A 97 -1.43 -8.43 5.65
C GLU A 97 -2.19 -7.20 6.19
N GLU A 98 -2.54 -6.23 5.33
CA GLU A 98 -3.23 -5.00 5.72
C GLU A 98 -4.45 -5.25 6.63
N PRO A 99 -5.41 -6.14 6.30
CA PRO A 99 -6.59 -6.34 7.13
C PRO A 99 -6.27 -6.90 8.52
N ILE A 100 -5.19 -7.69 8.63
CA ILE A 100 -4.74 -8.26 9.90
C ILE A 100 -4.17 -7.17 10.81
N TYR A 101 -3.29 -6.32 10.27
CA TYR A 101 -2.67 -5.24 11.05
C TYR A 101 -3.67 -4.15 11.41
N VAL A 102 -4.59 -3.81 10.50
CA VAL A 102 -5.69 -2.87 10.80
C VAL A 102 -6.59 -3.44 11.90
N GLY A 103 -6.94 -4.73 11.85
CA GLY A 103 -7.72 -5.39 12.89
C GLY A 103 -7.01 -5.37 14.25
N LEU A 104 -5.70 -5.63 14.29
CA LEU A 104 -4.90 -5.53 15.51
C LEU A 104 -4.83 -4.08 16.02
N ALA A 105 -4.65 -3.11 15.15
CA ALA A 105 -4.63 -1.70 15.53
C ALA A 105 -5.96 -1.27 16.15
N VAL A 106 -7.10 -1.65 15.58
CA VAL A 106 -8.43 -1.40 16.12
C VAL A 106 -8.61 -2.08 17.50
N LEU A 107 -8.14 -3.32 17.65
CA LEU A 107 -8.20 -4.04 18.92
C LEU A 107 -7.40 -3.32 20.01
N PHE A 108 -6.15 -2.94 19.72
CA PHE A 108 -5.32 -2.21 20.68
C PHE A 108 -5.86 -0.81 20.97
N ALA A 109 -6.40 -0.12 19.98
CA ALA A 109 -7.08 1.16 20.16
C ALA A 109 -8.30 1.01 21.09
N CYS A 110 -9.11 -0.02 20.89
CA CYS A 110 -10.24 -0.31 21.76
C CYS A 110 -9.80 -0.58 23.20
N LEU A 111 -8.77 -1.40 23.41
CA LEU A 111 -8.22 -1.69 24.73
C LEU A 111 -7.66 -0.42 25.41
N ALA A 112 -6.92 0.39 24.67
CA ALA A 112 -6.39 1.66 25.19
C ALA A 112 -7.52 2.61 25.61
N MET A 113 -8.55 2.76 24.77
CA MET A 113 -9.71 3.59 25.12
C MET A 113 -10.48 3.05 26.32
N LEU A 114 -10.64 1.72 26.46
CA LEU A 114 -11.29 1.10 27.61
C LEU A 114 -10.53 1.34 28.93
N LEU A 115 -9.20 1.50 28.84
CA LEU A 115 -8.36 1.80 30.00
C LEU A 115 -8.33 3.29 30.36
N LEU A 116 -8.42 4.16 29.34
CA LEU A 116 -8.24 5.60 29.50
C LEU A 116 -9.56 6.37 29.67
N LEU A 117 -10.67 5.83 29.15
CA LEU A 117 -11.96 6.52 29.16
C LEU A 117 -12.88 5.93 30.23
N ASP A 118 -13.56 6.80 30.96
CA ASP A 118 -14.61 6.44 31.92
C ASP A 118 -15.91 6.12 31.16
N GLY A 119 -16.08 4.87 30.81
CA GLY A 119 -17.32 4.43 30.14
C GLY A 119 -17.12 3.32 29.13
N TRP A 120 -17.77 2.19 29.33
CA TRP A 120 -17.62 1.03 28.50
C TRP A 120 -18.15 1.20 27.06
N LEU A 121 -19.18 2.04 26.86
CA LEU A 121 -19.81 2.23 25.56
C LEU A 121 -19.06 3.26 24.67
N VAL A 122 -18.32 4.17 25.31
CA VAL A 122 -17.65 5.31 24.63
C VAL A 122 -16.62 4.85 23.57
N PRO A 123 -15.74 3.88 23.84
CA PRO A 123 -14.78 3.40 22.86
C PRO A 123 -15.43 2.84 21.60
N PHE A 124 -16.54 2.12 21.72
CA PHE A 124 -17.25 1.54 20.58
C PHE A 124 -17.90 2.61 19.70
N VAL A 125 -18.47 3.67 20.29
CA VAL A 125 -19.03 4.79 19.54
C VAL A 125 -17.93 5.54 18.79
N PHE A 126 -16.79 5.79 19.43
CA PHE A 126 -15.67 6.45 18.78
C PHE A 126 -15.09 5.59 17.66
N LEU A 127 -14.84 4.31 17.89
CA LEU A 127 -14.34 3.41 16.85
C LEU A 127 -15.32 3.30 15.67
N ALA A 128 -16.63 3.26 15.92
CA ALA A 128 -17.63 3.27 14.86
C ALA A 128 -17.62 4.59 14.06
N SER A 129 -17.45 5.72 14.73
CA SER A 129 -17.31 7.03 14.09
C SER A 129 -16.05 7.12 13.24
N ILE A 130 -14.90 6.67 13.77
CA ILE A 130 -13.62 6.62 13.06
C ILE A 130 -13.71 5.68 11.86
N GLY A 131 -14.31 4.50 12.04
CA GLY A 131 -14.55 3.57 10.93
C GLY A 131 -15.39 4.17 9.81
N MET A 132 -16.43 4.92 10.15
CA MET A 132 -17.22 5.65 9.15
C MET A 132 -16.38 6.70 8.41
N MET A 133 -15.52 7.43 9.11
CA MET A 133 -14.62 8.41 8.49
C MET A 133 -13.60 7.75 7.55
N ILE A 134 -13.04 6.60 7.94
CA ILE A 134 -12.12 5.83 7.08
C ILE A 134 -12.85 5.38 5.81
N LEU A 135 -14.07 4.86 5.92
CA LEU A 135 -14.87 4.47 4.76
C LEU A 135 -15.19 5.65 3.83
N LEU A 136 -15.51 6.80 4.38
CA LEU A 136 -15.73 8.02 3.59
C LEU A 136 -14.44 8.47 2.90
N ASN A 137 -13.32 8.43 3.57
CA ASN A 137 -12.02 8.77 3.00
C ASN A 137 -11.65 7.84 1.84
N LEU A 138 -11.75 6.53 2.03
CA LEU A 138 -11.51 5.56 0.96
C LEU A 138 -12.50 5.72 -0.19
N GLY A 139 -13.78 6.05 0.11
CA GLY A 139 -14.80 6.33 -0.90
C GLY A 139 -14.52 7.59 -1.71
N THR A 140 -14.03 8.66 -1.09
CA THR A 140 -13.66 9.89 -1.82
C THR A 140 -12.43 9.68 -2.70
N ASN A 141 -11.49 8.85 -2.27
CA ASN A 141 -10.30 8.50 -3.03
C ASN A 141 -10.65 7.79 -4.37
N TYR A 142 -11.76 7.05 -4.40
CA TYR A 142 -12.25 6.44 -5.64
C TYR A 142 -12.51 7.46 -6.77
N PHE A 143 -12.89 8.70 -6.42
CA PHE A 143 -13.11 9.77 -7.42
C PHE A 143 -11.82 10.38 -7.98
N PHE A 144 -10.68 10.20 -7.29
CA PHE A 144 -9.39 10.75 -7.70
C PHE A 144 -8.57 9.78 -8.59
N GLY A 145 -9.05 8.56 -8.80
CA GLY A 145 -8.40 7.56 -9.63
C GLY A 145 -7.53 6.56 -8.85
N GLU A 146 -6.48 6.08 -9.47
CA GLU A 146 -5.60 5.08 -8.86
C GLU A 146 -4.79 5.67 -7.70
N ILE A 147 -4.82 4.98 -6.56
CA ILE A 147 -4.06 5.33 -5.37
C ILE A 147 -3.03 4.23 -5.14
N SER A 148 -1.81 4.64 -4.82
CA SER A 148 -0.77 3.69 -4.44
C SER A 148 -1.25 2.77 -3.30
N TYR A 149 -0.98 1.48 -3.41
CA TYR A 149 -1.30 0.51 -2.35
C TYR A 149 -0.67 0.87 -1.01
N ILE A 150 0.52 1.49 -1.02
CA ILE A 150 1.20 1.99 0.18
C ILE A 150 0.37 3.10 0.83
N THR A 151 -0.10 4.07 0.04
CA THR A 151 -0.92 5.19 0.52
C THR A 151 -2.25 4.70 1.09
N LYS A 152 -2.89 3.72 0.45
CA LYS A 152 -4.14 3.12 0.91
C LYS A 152 -3.98 2.49 2.30
N ALA A 153 -2.95 1.66 2.48
CA ALA A 153 -2.66 1.00 3.75
C ALA A 153 -2.32 2.00 4.86
N LEU A 154 -1.45 2.97 4.56
CA LEU A 154 -1.04 3.98 5.53
C LEU A 154 -2.18 4.93 5.90
N SER A 155 -3.04 5.32 4.97
CA SER A 155 -4.11 6.28 5.23
C SER A 155 -5.09 5.78 6.29
N ALA A 156 -5.47 4.51 6.25
CA ALA A 156 -6.38 3.92 7.22
C ALA A 156 -5.78 3.90 8.64
N VAL A 157 -4.51 3.50 8.77
CA VAL A 157 -3.81 3.42 10.08
C VAL A 157 -3.54 4.82 10.63
N LEU A 158 -3.06 5.75 9.79
CA LEU A 158 -2.81 7.13 10.21
C LEU A 158 -4.10 7.83 10.63
N GLN A 159 -5.19 7.65 9.88
CA GLN A 159 -6.48 8.23 10.20
C GLN A 159 -7.02 7.67 11.52
N LEU A 160 -6.90 6.36 11.76
CA LEU A 160 -7.27 5.76 13.04
C LEU A 160 -6.49 6.40 14.20
N ALA A 161 -5.16 6.48 14.09
CA ALA A 161 -4.30 7.00 15.13
C ALA A 161 -4.61 8.47 15.44
N VAL A 162 -4.58 9.34 14.42
CA VAL A 162 -4.78 10.79 14.60
C VAL A 162 -6.19 11.12 15.10
N THR A 163 -7.23 10.45 14.56
CA THR A 163 -8.60 10.73 14.98
C THR A 163 -8.88 10.22 16.39
N MET A 164 -8.23 9.11 16.77
CA MET A 164 -8.34 8.56 18.13
C MET A 164 -7.79 9.53 19.17
N ASP A 165 -6.61 10.10 18.93
CA ASP A 165 -5.97 11.03 19.85
C ASP A 165 -6.85 12.28 20.09
N TYR A 166 -7.41 12.86 19.03
CA TYR A 166 -8.32 14.00 19.16
C TYR A 166 -9.62 13.63 19.88
N SER A 167 -10.13 12.42 19.68
CA SER A 167 -11.34 11.94 20.35
C SER A 167 -11.13 11.76 21.85
N ILE A 168 -9.99 11.20 22.24
CA ILE A 168 -9.61 11.03 23.65
C ILE A 168 -9.42 12.39 24.33
N PHE A 169 -8.75 13.32 23.65
CA PHE A 169 -8.51 14.66 24.16
C PHE A 169 -9.82 15.44 24.37
N LEU A 170 -10.73 15.42 23.39
CA LEU A 170 -12.03 16.04 23.53
C LEU A 170 -12.87 15.41 24.63
N TRP A 171 -12.84 14.08 24.76
CA TRP A 171 -13.56 13.38 25.82
C TRP A 171 -13.05 13.75 27.22
N HIS A 172 -11.71 13.84 27.36
CA HIS A 172 -11.12 14.23 28.64
C HIS A 172 -11.50 15.66 29.04
N SER A 173 -11.40 16.62 28.10
CA SER A 173 -11.86 18.00 28.34
C SER A 173 -13.36 18.06 28.64
N TYR A 174 -14.19 17.25 27.95
CA TYR A 174 -15.63 17.18 28.25
C TYR A 174 -15.89 16.68 29.67
N ASN A 175 -15.23 15.65 30.14
CA ASN A 175 -15.39 15.15 31.51
C ASN A 175 -14.97 16.19 32.54
N GLU A 176 -13.90 16.91 32.31
CA GLU A 176 -13.45 18.01 33.16
C GLU A 176 -14.49 19.12 33.24
N GLN A 177 -15.06 19.54 32.10
CA GLN A 177 -16.13 20.55 32.09
C GLN A 177 -17.43 20.06 32.74
N ARG A 178 -17.69 18.76 32.73
CA ARG A 178 -18.82 18.12 33.42
C ARG A 178 -18.74 18.22 34.95
N GLU A 179 -17.56 18.38 35.52
CA GLU A 179 -17.39 18.63 36.93
C GLU A 179 -17.84 20.06 37.33
N HIS A 180 -17.83 21.00 36.37
CA HIS A 180 -18.13 22.41 36.60
C HIS A 180 -19.56 22.81 36.21
N THR A 181 -20.25 22.05 35.36
CA THR A 181 -21.62 22.34 34.93
C THR A 181 -22.48 21.08 34.81
N GLU A 182 -23.74 21.16 35.23
CA GLU A 182 -24.67 20.04 35.10
C GLU A 182 -25.27 19.95 33.68
N ASP A 183 -25.27 21.05 32.91
CA ASP A 183 -25.75 21.02 31.52
C ASP A 183 -24.74 20.38 30.59
N ARG A 184 -25.17 19.28 29.96
CA ARG A 184 -24.34 18.52 29.01
C ARG A 184 -23.97 19.33 27.78
N ASN A 185 -24.86 20.19 27.30
CA ASN A 185 -24.59 20.97 26.09
C ASN A 185 -23.59 22.08 26.39
N GLU A 186 -23.70 22.71 27.55
CA GLU A 186 -22.76 23.75 28.01
C GLU A 186 -21.37 23.15 28.25
N ALA A 187 -21.27 22.00 28.90
CA ALA A 187 -20.02 21.27 29.10
C ALA A 187 -19.37 20.93 27.76
N MET A 188 -20.12 20.41 26.78
CA MET A 188 -19.62 20.08 25.48
C MET A 188 -19.14 21.29 24.70
N ALA A 189 -19.90 22.39 24.74
CA ALA A 189 -19.53 23.65 24.09
C ALA A 189 -18.22 24.22 24.67
N ALA A 190 -18.04 24.18 26.01
CA ALA A 190 -16.82 24.60 26.67
C ALA A 190 -15.63 23.70 26.29
N ALA A 191 -15.81 22.39 26.31
CA ALA A 191 -14.77 21.42 25.90
C ALA A 191 -14.32 21.62 24.46
N ILE A 192 -15.26 21.82 23.54
CA ILE A 192 -14.94 22.12 22.13
C ILE A 192 -14.15 23.44 22.03
N HIS A 193 -14.58 24.47 22.72
CA HIS A 193 -13.88 25.78 22.68
C HIS A 193 -12.46 25.68 23.20
N GLU A 194 -12.23 24.94 24.26
CA GLU A 194 -10.92 24.74 24.87
C GLU A 194 -10.00 23.93 23.98
N THR A 195 -10.50 22.83 23.41
CA THR A 195 -9.70 21.91 22.60
C THR A 195 -9.48 22.40 21.17
N LEU A 196 -10.37 23.26 20.63
CA LEU A 196 -10.38 23.71 19.24
C LEU A 196 -9.04 24.31 18.78
N THR A 197 -8.45 25.17 19.60
CA THR A 197 -7.18 25.84 19.26
C THR A 197 -6.03 24.83 19.13
N SER A 198 -5.95 23.88 20.04
CA SER A 198 -4.93 22.84 20.03
C SER A 198 -5.12 21.88 18.87
N VAL A 199 -6.36 21.45 18.59
CA VAL A 199 -6.69 20.57 17.47
C VAL A 199 -6.43 21.25 16.13
N ILE A 200 -6.82 22.50 15.94
CA ILE A 200 -6.54 23.27 14.72
C ILE A 200 -5.03 23.43 14.53
N GLY A 201 -4.29 23.81 15.60
CA GLY A 201 -2.84 23.96 15.51
C GLY A 201 -2.12 22.70 15.09
N SER A 202 -2.47 21.56 15.69
CA SER A 202 -1.91 20.24 15.33
C SER A 202 -2.32 19.82 13.91
N SER A 203 -3.57 20.06 13.53
CA SER A 203 -4.07 19.73 12.18
C SER A 203 -3.36 20.54 11.10
N ILE A 204 -3.11 21.85 11.33
CA ILE A 204 -2.37 22.71 10.39
C ILE A 204 -0.94 22.18 10.18
N THR A 205 -0.24 21.77 11.25
CA THR A 205 1.11 21.24 11.13
C THR A 205 1.13 19.93 10.34
N THR A 206 0.16 19.05 10.56
CA THR A 206 0.01 17.80 9.82
C THR A 206 -0.28 18.06 8.34
N VAL A 207 -1.24 18.93 8.04
CA VAL A 207 -1.58 19.34 6.65
C VAL A 207 -0.37 19.99 5.98
N ALA A 208 0.37 20.87 6.67
CA ALA A 208 1.56 21.50 6.12
C ALA A 208 2.67 20.46 5.81
N GLY A 209 2.81 19.44 6.68
CA GLY A 209 3.75 18.33 6.45
C GLY A 209 3.40 17.55 5.16
N PHE A 210 2.15 17.13 5.01
CA PHE A 210 1.71 16.43 3.79
C PHE A 210 1.75 17.34 2.56
N ALA A 211 1.36 18.61 2.68
CA ALA A 211 1.47 19.57 1.58
C ALA A 211 2.92 19.74 1.10
N ALA A 212 3.90 19.70 2.02
CA ALA A 212 5.32 19.76 1.65
C ALA A 212 5.75 18.56 0.79
N LEU A 213 5.17 17.37 0.99
CA LEU A 213 5.44 16.19 0.18
C LEU A 213 5.00 16.37 -1.29
N CYS A 214 3.94 17.15 -1.54
CA CYS A 214 3.49 17.47 -2.90
C CYS A 214 4.54 18.22 -3.74
N PHE A 215 5.48 18.90 -3.10
CA PHE A 215 6.57 19.62 -3.77
C PHE A 215 7.83 18.77 -3.96
N MET A 216 7.82 17.51 -3.52
CA MET A 216 8.95 16.62 -3.74
C MET A 216 9.05 16.20 -5.21
N THR A 217 10.26 16.11 -5.70
CA THR A 217 10.56 15.60 -7.06
C THR A 217 10.51 14.06 -7.13
N PHE A 218 10.56 13.40 -5.97
CA PHE A 218 10.48 11.96 -5.86
C PHE A 218 9.03 11.49 -5.92
N THR A 219 8.70 10.68 -6.92
CA THR A 219 7.32 10.28 -7.24
C THR A 219 6.60 9.62 -6.07
N LEU A 220 7.28 8.72 -5.33
CA LEU A 220 6.69 8.04 -4.19
C LEU A 220 6.22 9.01 -3.08
N GLY A 221 6.99 10.09 -2.83
CA GLY A 221 6.59 11.11 -1.84
C GLY A 221 5.44 11.99 -2.30
N ARG A 222 5.20 12.05 -3.60
CA ARG A 222 4.09 12.81 -4.19
C ARG A 222 2.80 11.99 -4.24
N ASP A 223 2.91 10.66 -4.26
CA ASP A 223 1.78 9.72 -4.26
C ASP A 223 1.27 9.40 -2.84
N LEU A 224 1.95 9.86 -1.79
CA LEU A 224 1.55 9.79 -0.37
C LEU A 224 0.61 10.94 0.02
#